data_5568101da28735f27993f18b7c6369cb
#
_entry.id   5568101da28735f27993f18b7c6369cb
#
_cell.length_a   1.000
_cell.length_b   1.000
_cell.length_c   1.000
_cell.angle_alpha   90.00
_cell.angle_beta   90.00
_cell.angle_gamma   90.00
#
_symmetry.space_group_name_H-M   'P 1'
#
loop_
_entity.id
_entity.type
_entity.pdbx_description
1 polymer ?
#
loop_
_entity_poly.entity_id
_entity_poly.type
_entity_poly.pdbx_seq_one_letter_code
_entity_poly.pdbx_strand_id
1 'polypeptide(L)'
;MRGTGYNIRTKTGRVKRKVLADVIRRVVEAAQPDKIVLFGSAARGEMGPNSDLDLLVIKGGKFNRGRVTTEIYHHLAGADAAVDVVLVTPEDVERYRNSHCLVIYPAMKEGKVVYGA
;
A
#
# COMPACT_ATOMS: atom_id res chain seq x y z
N MET A 1 7.01 -25.34 3.68
CA MET A 1 6.84 -24.78 3.49
C MET A 1 7.09 -24.23 3.11
N ARG A 2 6.93 -24.31 3.03
CA ARG A 2 7.08 -23.73 2.70
C ARG A 2 7.27 -22.90 3.02
N GLY A 3 7.07 -23.09 3.00
CA GLY A 3 7.55 -21.75 2.93
C GLY A 3 8.11 -21.31 4.20
N THR A 4 9.04 -21.82 4.60
CA THR A 4 9.46 -21.69 5.84
C THR A 4 10.56 -20.74 6.13
N GLY A 5 11.59 -20.58 5.43
CA GLY A 5 12.59 -19.61 5.68
C GLY A 5 12.09 -18.20 5.58
N TYR A 6 11.06 -18.08 4.90
CA TYR A 6 10.34 -16.88 4.69
C TYR A 6 9.78 -16.27 5.96
N ASN A 7 9.32 -17.07 6.89
CA ASN A 7 8.80 -16.59 8.13
C ASN A 7 9.86 -15.94 9.00
N ILE A 8 11.06 -16.31 8.83
CA ILE A 8 12.15 -15.78 9.62
C ILE A 8 12.30 -14.29 9.39
N ARG A 9 12.00 -13.84 8.21
CA ARG A 9 12.20 -12.45 7.86
C ARG A 9 11.32 -11.50 8.62
N THR A 10 10.21 -11.99 9.16
CA THR A 10 9.36 -11.12 9.94
C THR A 10 10.01 -10.70 11.23
N LYS A 11 10.99 -11.41 11.70
CA LYS A 11 11.71 -11.02 12.91
C LYS A 11 12.45 -9.72 12.75
N THR A 12 12.72 -9.32 11.54
CA THR A 12 13.43 -8.08 11.29
C THR A 12 12.50 -6.91 10.99
N GLY A 13 11.20 -7.09 11.18
CA GLY A 13 10.23 -6.04 10.96
C GLY A 13 9.75 -5.91 9.54
N ARG A 14 10.06 -6.87 8.69
CA ARG A 14 9.60 -6.86 7.30
C ARG A 14 8.25 -7.54 7.19
N VAL A 15 7.43 -7.02 6.27
CA VAL A 15 6.17 -7.66 5.96
C VAL A 15 6.42 -8.95 5.19
N LYS A 16 5.61 -9.97 5.46
CA LYS A 16 5.71 -11.24 4.75
C LYS A 16 5.31 -11.05 3.29
N ARG A 17 6.06 -11.66 2.39
CA ARG A 17 5.78 -11.55 0.95
C ARG A 17 4.39 -12.01 0.58
N LYS A 18 3.93 -13.12 1.17
CA LYS A 18 2.60 -13.63 0.87
C LYS A 18 1.51 -12.68 1.31
N VAL A 19 1.69 -12.08 2.48
CA VAL A 19 0.70 -11.13 2.99
C VAL A 19 0.66 -9.90 2.08
N LEU A 20 1.81 -9.36 1.73
CA LEU A 20 1.86 -8.20 0.86
C LEU A 20 1.28 -8.51 -0.51
N ALA A 21 1.63 -9.66 -1.09
CA ALA A 21 1.09 -10.06 -2.39
C ALA A 21 -0.43 -10.19 -2.36
N ASP A 22 -0.96 -10.78 -1.28
CA ASP A 22 -2.40 -10.91 -1.13
C ASP A 22 -3.08 -9.55 -0.99
N VAL A 23 -2.50 -8.64 -0.22
CA VAL A 23 -3.04 -7.30 -0.06
C VAL A 23 -3.05 -6.57 -1.39
N ILE A 24 -1.95 -6.63 -2.13
CA ILE A 24 -1.86 -5.98 -3.44
C ILE A 24 -2.92 -6.54 -4.38
N ARG A 25 -3.07 -7.85 -4.44
CA ARG A 25 -4.08 -8.49 -5.29
C ARG A 25 -5.49 -7.98 -4.97
N ARG A 26 -5.81 -7.91 -3.69
CA ARG A 26 -7.12 -7.43 -3.25
C ARG A 26 -7.37 -5.99 -3.67
N VAL A 27 -6.36 -5.13 -3.53
CA VAL A 27 -6.48 -3.72 -3.93
C VAL A 27 -6.63 -3.60 -5.43
N VAL A 28 -5.86 -4.37 -6.19
CA VAL A 28 -5.93 -4.34 -7.65
C VAL A 28 -7.31 -4.79 -8.13
N GLU A 29 -7.85 -5.84 -7.53
CA GLU A 29 -9.19 -6.32 -7.89
C GLU A 29 -10.26 -5.27 -7.59
N ALA A 30 -10.11 -4.55 -6.50
CA ALA A 30 -11.12 -3.58 -6.09
C ALA A 30 -11.04 -2.28 -6.87
N ALA A 31 -9.85 -1.80 -7.16
CA ALA A 31 -9.66 -0.43 -7.66
C ALA A 31 -9.07 -0.35 -9.05
N GLN A 32 -8.42 -1.40 -9.52
CA GLN A 32 -7.70 -1.39 -10.80
C GLN A 32 -6.82 -0.13 -10.92
N PRO A 33 -5.90 0.05 -9.97
CA PRO A 33 -5.10 1.28 -9.93
C PRO A 33 -3.99 1.26 -10.95
N ASP A 34 -3.42 2.43 -11.20
CA ASP A 34 -2.25 2.53 -12.08
C ASP A 34 -0.98 2.15 -11.33
N LYS A 35 -0.93 2.42 -10.03
CA LYS A 35 0.27 2.19 -9.24
C LYS A 35 -0.08 2.09 -7.77
N ILE A 36 0.68 1.29 -7.04
CA ILE A 36 0.58 1.22 -5.58
C ILE A 36 1.98 1.40 -5.01
N VAL A 37 2.09 2.29 -4.03
CA VAL A 37 3.37 2.58 -3.36
C VAL A 37 3.23 2.18 -1.89
N LEU A 38 4.12 1.33 -1.42
CA LEU A 38 4.20 0.97 0.01
C LEU A 38 5.08 2.01 0.69
N PHE A 39 4.59 2.62 1.76
CA PHE A 39 5.35 3.63 2.47
C PHE A 39 5.25 3.40 3.98
N GLY A 40 5.81 4.33 4.77
CA GLY A 40 5.79 4.21 6.20
C GLY A 40 6.75 3.16 6.73
N SER A 41 6.49 2.64 7.91
CA SER A 41 7.41 1.73 8.59
C SER A 41 7.66 0.45 7.81
N ALA A 42 6.65 -0.07 7.12
CA ALA A 42 6.81 -1.30 6.34
C ALA A 42 7.79 -1.10 5.19
N ALA A 43 7.77 0.06 4.54
CA ALA A 43 8.71 0.34 3.46
C ALA A 43 10.14 0.47 3.97
N ARG A 44 10.30 0.90 5.21
CA ARG A 44 11.63 1.03 5.84
C ARG A 44 12.11 -0.26 6.50
N GLY A 45 11.28 -1.30 6.50
CA GLY A 45 11.63 -2.54 7.19
C GLY A 45 11.55 -2.45 8.70
N GLU A 46 10.81 -1.48 9.21
CA GLU A 46 10.70 -1.21 10.65
C GLU A 46 9.37 -1.63 11.25
N MET A 47 8.65 -2.46 10.54
CA MET A 47 7.31 -2.84 10.94
C MET A 47 7.32 -3.66 12.22
N GLY A 48 6.56 -3.21 13.21
CA GLY A 48 6.37 -3.97 14.43
C GLY A 48 5.21 -4.94 14.28
N PRO A 49 4.92 -5.73 15.33
CA PRO A 49 3.90 -6.78 15.24
C PRO A 49 2.49 -6.24 14.98
N ASN A 50 2.23 -5.02 15.40
CA ASN A 50 0.90 -4.42 15.22
C ASN A 50 0.90 -3.25 14.27
N SER A 51 1.94 -3.12 13.47
CA SER A 51 2.03 -2.02 12.50
C SER A 51 1.15 -2.27 11.30
N ASP A 52 0.55 -1.21 10.79
CA ASP A 52 -0.27 -1.28 9.59
C ASP A 52 0.62 -1.15 8.35
N LEU A 53 0.12 -1.71 7.26
CA LEU A 53 0.70 -1.44 5.95
C LEU A 53 0.13 -0.14 5.44
N ASP A 54 0.99 0.77 5.03
CA ASP A 54 0.56 2.06 4.48
C ASP A 54 0.71 2.03 2.98
N LEU A 55 -0.40 2.14 2.26
CA LEU A 55 -0.41 2.07 0.81
C LEU A 55 -0.94 3.37 0.21
N LEU A 56 -0.17 3.91 -0.72
CA LEU A 56 -0.62 5.00 -1.55
C LEU A 56 -1.10 4.39 -2.85
N VAL A 57 -2.40 4.49 -3.14
CA VAL A 57 -3.01 3.88 -4.32
C VAL A 57 -3.28 4.99 -5.32
N ILE A 58 -2.63 4.92 -6.48
CA ILE A 58 -2.70 5.97 -7.49
C ILE A 58 -3.60 5.47 -8.63
N LYS A 59 -4.71 6.16 -8.84
CA LYS A 59 -5.68 5.77 -9.85
C LYS A 59 -6.07 6.99 -10.68
N GLY A 60 -5.92 6.88 -12.00
CA GLY A 60 -6.31 7.94 -12.92
C GLY A 60 -7.72 7.77 -13.40
N GLY A 61 -8.19 8.76 -14.17
CA GLY A 61 -9.52 8.75 -14.74
C GLY A 61 -10.55 9.33 -13.81
N LYS A 62 -11.81 9.19 -14.20
CA LYS A 62 -12.91 9.69 -13.40
C LYS A 62 -13.51 8.57 -12.56
N PHE A 63 -13.62 8.81 -11.27
CA PHE A 63 -14.22 7.83 -10.38
C PHE A 63 -14.65 8.52 -9.09
N ASN A 64 -15.51 7.85 -8.33
CA ASN A 64 -15.96 8.34 -7.04
C ASN A 64 -15.00 7.82 -5.98
N ARG A 65 -14.25 8.72 -5.35
CA ARG A 65 -13.22 8.32 -4.37
C ARG A 65 -13.81 7.54 -3.20
N GLY A 66 -14.94 7.99 -2.69
CA GLY A 66 -15.55 7.29 -1.55
C GLY A 66 -15.95 5.88 -1.90
N ARG A 67 -16.52 5.70 -3.08
CA ARG A 67 -16.94 4.37 -3.54
C ARG A 67 -15.73 3.45 -3.73
N VAL A 68 -14.69 3.94 -4.40
CA VAL A 68 -13.51 3.13 -4.66
C VAL A 68 -12.82 2.78 -3.35
N THR A 69 -12.69 3.74 -2.44
CA THR A 69 -12.09 3.49 -1.13
C THR A 69 -12.88 2.42 -0.37
N THR A 70 -14.19 2.51 -0.38
CA THR A 70 -15.04 1.52 0.28
C THR A 70 -14.84 0.14 -0.32
N GLU A 71 -14.77 0.04 -1.66
CA GLU A 71 -14.52 -1.23 -2.32
C GLU A 71 -13.18 -1.82 -1.94
N ILE A 72 -12.15 -0.96 -1.85
CA ILE A 72 -10.83 -1.42 -1.44
C ILE A 72 -10.91 -2.05 -0.05
N TYR A 73 -11.53 -1.37 0.90
CA TYR A 73 -11.60 -1.90 2.26
C TYR A 73 -12.48 -3.15 2.35
N HIS A 74 -13.52 -3.25 1.53
CA HIS A 74 -14.30 -4.49 1.46
C HIS A 74 -13.44 -5.66 0.99
N HIS A 75 -12.61 -5.43 -0.02
CA HIS A 75 -11.71 -6.47 -0.52
C HIS A 75 -10.60 -6.81 0.46
N LEU A 76 -10.24 -5.88 1.33
CA LEU A 76 -9.20 -6.11 2.32
C LEU A 76 -9.71 -6.82 3.57
N ALA A 77 -11.02 -6.95 3.72
CA ALA A 77 -11.60 -7.71 4.83
C ALA A 77 -11.12 -9.15 4.75
N GLY A 78 -10.60 -9.66 5.82
CA GLY A 78 -10.05 -11.03 5.85
C GLY A 78 -8.57 -11.13 5.48
N ALA A 79 -7.94 -10.03 5.10
CA ALA A 79 -6.50 -10.04 4.88
C ALA A 79 -5.78 -10.20 6.22
N ASP A 80 -4.57 -10.76 6.16
CA ASP A 80 -3.78 -11.04 7.36
C ASP A 80 -2.95 -9.85 7.84
N ALA A 81 -3.37 -8.64 7.49
CA ALA A 81 -2.69 -7.43 7.92
C ALA A 81 -3.68 -6.28 7.96
N ALA A 82 -3.46 -5.35 8.85
CA ALA A 82 -4.19 -4.11 8.83
C ALA A 82 -3.56 -3.22 7.75
N VAL A 83 -4.38 -2.55 6.98
CA VAL A 83 -3.91 -1.77 5.84
C VAL A 83 -4.58 -0.41 5.86
N ASP A 84 -3.76 0.65 5.80
CA ASP A 84 -4.24 2.00 5.62
C ASP A 84 -4.04 2.39 4.17
N VAL A 85 -5.10 2.84 3.53
CA VAL A 85 -5.08 3.16 2.11
C VAL A 85 -5.33 4.65 1.92
N VAL A 86 -4.45 5.29 1.17
CA VAL A 86 -4.65 6.67 0.71
C VAL A 86 -4.81 6.62 -0.79
N LEU A 87 -6.00 6.98 -1.26
CA LEU A 87 -6.33 6.94 -2.69
C LEU A 87 -6.14 8.33 -3.30
N VAL A 88 -5.28 8.41 -4.29
CA VAL A 88 -4.95 9.69 -4.95
C VAL A 88 -4.95 9.51 -6.46
N THR A 89 -4.96 10.62 -7.15
CA THR A 89 -4.86 10.63 -8.61
C THR A 89 -3.43 10.97 -9.02
N PRO A 90 -3.04 10.68 -10.28
CA PRO A 90 -1.74 11.14 -10.76
C PRO A 90 -1.57 12.65 -10.67
N GLU A 91 -2.67 13.40 -10.84
CA GLU A 91 -2.63 14.86 -10.70
C GLU A 91 -2.31 15.27 -9.27
N ASP A 92 -2.86 14.56 -8.29
CA ASP A 92 -2.54 14.82 -6.89
C ASP A 92 -1.06 14.59 -6.62
N VAL A 93 -0.52 13.50 -7.17
CA VAL A 93 0.89 13.18 -6.97
C VAL A 93 1.77 14.29 -7.55
N GLU A 94 1.47 14.73 -8.77
CA GLU A 94 2.24 15.80 -9.40
C GLU A 94 2.18 17.09 -8.59
N ARG A 95 0.99 17.40 -8.06
CA ARG A 95 0.79 18.63 -7.31
C ARG A 95 1.53 18.65 -5.98
N TYR A 96 1.55 17.51 -5.29
CA TYR A 96 2.01 17.46 -3.91
C TYR A 96 3.32 16.73 -3.67
N ARG A 97 3.93 16.15 -4.69
CA ARG A 97 5.14 15.32 -4.50
C ARG A 97 6.31 16.10 -3.90
N ASN A 98 6.38 17.40 -4.13
CA ASN A 98 7.48 18.22 -3.64
C ASN A 98 7.04 19.33 -2.68
N SER A 99 5.81 19.24 -2.14
CA SER A 99 5.22 20.34 -1.39
C SER A 99 4.99 20.02 0.08
N HIS A 100 5.73 19.11 0.63
CA HIS A 100 5.66 18.73 2.05
C HIS A 100 4.29 18.29 2.51
N CYS A 101 3.49 17.71 1.61
CA CYS A 101 2.25 17.06 1.99
C CYS A 101 2.58 15.92 2.93
N LEU A 102 1.84 15.81 4.04
CA LEU A 102 2.16 14.86 5.10
C LEU A 102 2.12 13.41 4.66
N VAL A 103 1.42 13.09 3.58
CA VAL A 103 1.31 11.72 3.10
C VAL A 103 2.02 11.52 1.77
N ILE A 104 1.68 12.35 0.78
CA ILE A 104 2.18 12.15 -0.60
C ILE A 104 3.68 12.40 -0.67
N TYR A 105 4.16 13.45 -0.03
CA TYR A 105 5.58 13.77 -0.09
C TYR A 105 6.46 12.63 0.46
N PRO A 106 6.25 12.17 1.71
CA PRO A 106 7.07 11.07 2.22
C PRO A 106 6.86 9.78 1.45
N ALA A 107 5.63 9.50 1.00
CA ALA A 107 5.37 8.28 0.26
C ALA A 107 6.14 8.25 -1.05
N MET A 108 6.17 9.35 -1.78
CA MET A 108 6.88 9.40 -3.06
C MET A 108 8.38 9.44 -2.88
N LYS A 109 8.86 9.97 -1.77
CA LYS A 109 10.29 10.08 -1.53
C LYS A 109 10.90 8.80 -0.98
N GLU A 110 10.22 8.15 -0.04
CA GLU A 110 10.77 7.00 0.68
C GLU A 110 10.05 5.69 0.38
N GLY A 111 8.94 5.75 -0.33
CA GLY A 111 8.15 4.58 -0.58
C GLY A 111 8.73 3.66 -1.64
N LYS A 112 8.19 2.47 -1.70
CA LYS A 112 8.56 1.47 -2.69
C LYS A 112 7.37 1.17 -3.57
N VAL A 113 7.56 1.21 -4.88
CA VAL A 113 6.51 0.83 -5.83
C VAL A 113 6.34 -0.67 -5.74
N VAL A 114 5.15 -1.11 -5.37
CA VAL A 114 4.84 -2.53 -5.23
C VAL A 114 3.88 -3.01 -6.32
N TYR A 115 3.32 -2.12 -7.11
CA TYR A 115 2.47 -2.46 -8.24
C TYR A 115 2.53 -1.32 -9.25
N GLY A 116 2.60 -1.65 -10.53
CA GLY A 116 2.73 -0.68 -11.60
C GLY A 116 4.18 -0.33 -11.87
N ALA A 117 4.40 0.64 -12.70
CA ALA A 117 5.76 0.98 -13.10
C ALA A 117 6.23 2.29 -12.53
#